data_e3f23160ea2dce24799acbf4e40772cb
#
_entry.id   e3f23160ea2dce24799acbf4e40772cb
#
_cell.length_a   1.000
_cell.length_b   1.000
_cell.length_c   1.000
_cell.angle_alpha   90.00
_cell.angle_beta   90.00
_cell.angle_gamma   90.00
#
_symmetry.space_group_name_H-M   'P 1'
#
loop_
_entity.id
_entity.type
_entity.pdbx_description
1 polymer ?
#
loop_
_entity_poly.entity_id
_entity_poly.type
_entity_poly.pdbx_seq_one_letter_code
_entity_poly.pdbx_strand_id
1 'polypeptide(L)'
;MPAAEQNALVKQYCAVCHTDAAKSGGLSLEHYDAAKRNPPLAAMMLSKLNNNAMGAAGKGVPGKAAQQAWLDSTREQAAGAEEWFIAREDVISAGIVRDVPPRAPGSTDFSVYRLVVACNPTSGSGEVQLSWSPQPQTGRTLTVGLDEQPPKGYTLDGKESMGNGSSLLSGLGSLVLGKSGSSFILPKRSLTIRELFDGETVVFPFAELDQNARSELGRCF
;
A
#
# COMPACT_ATOMS: atom_id res chain seq x y z
N MET A 1 18.45 -3.14 13.37
CA MET A 1 18.58 -1.67 13.65
C MET A 1 17.54 -1.29 14.70
N PRO A 2 17.90 -0.54 15.76
CA PRO A 2 16.95 -0.06 16.77
C PRO A 2 15.86 0.85 16.18
N ALA A 3 14.65 0.82 16.76
CA ALA A 3 13.52 1.61 16.26
C ALA A 3 13.80 3.12 16.19
N ALA A 4 14.51 3.67 17.18
CA ALA A 4 14.88 5.08 17.19
C ALA A 4 15.77 5.48 16.00
N GLU A 5 16.70 4.61 15.60
CA GLU A 5 17.55 4.85 14.42
C GLU A 5 16.76 4.74 13.13
N GLN A 6 15.81 3.79 13.03
CA GLN A 6 14.90 3.67 11.88
C GLN A 6 14.04 4.92 11.76
N ASN A 7 13.45 5.38 12.85
CA ASN A 7 12.65 6.61 12.89
C ASN A 7 13.45 7.82 12.40
N ALA A 8 14.71 7.94 12.84
CA ALA A 8 15.60 9.01 12.40
C ALA A 8 15.88 8.95 10.91
N LEU A 9 16.16 7.76 10.35
CA LEU A 9 16.37 7.56 8.90
C LEU A 9 15.11 7.88 8.09
N VAL A 10 13.96 7.36 8.50
CA VAL A 10 12.70 7.65 7.81
C VAL A 10 12.38 9.12 7.83
N LYS A 11 12.54 9.80 8.98
CA LYS A 11 12.34 11.25 9.10
C LYS A 11 13.27 12.04 8.19
N GLN A 12 14.53 11.65 8.13
CA GLN A 12 15.55 12.37 7.36
C GLN A 12 15.43 12.17 5.86
N TYR A 13 15.10 10.97 5.39
CA TYR A 13 15.18 10.61 3.98
C TYR A 13 13.83 10.40 3.29
N CYS A 14 12.79 10.04 4.03
CA CYS A 14 11.49 9.68 3.46
C CYS A 14 10.41 10.70 3.78
N ALA A 15 10.25 11.06 5.06
CA ALA A 15 9.16 11.93 5.50
C ALA A 15 9.24 13.36 4.93
N VAL A 16 10.39 13.77 4.38
CA VAL A 16 10.53 15.06 3.67
C VAL A 16 9.65 15.17 2.42
N CYS A 17 9.32 14.03 1.80
CA CYS A 17 8.44 13.96 0.64
C CYS A 17 7.12 13.23 0.95
N HIS A 18 7.15 12.30 1.91
CA HIS A 18 6.00 11.54 2.35
C HIS A 18 5.37 12.16 3.60
N THR A 19 4.97 13.45 3.49
CA THR A 19 4.25 14.18 4.54
C THR A 19 2.75 13.96 4.45
N ASP A 20 2.01 14.32 5.49
CA ASP A 20 0.54 14.30 5.49
C ASP A 20 -0.05 15.22 4.42
N ALA A 21 0.62 16.34 4.14
CA ALA A 21 0.19 17.30 3.14
C ALA A 21 0.48 16.82 1.71
N ALA A 22 1.69 16.29 1.47
CA ALA A 22 2.12 15.90 0.13
C ALA A 22 1.63 14.50 -0.24
N LYS A 23 1.61 13.56 0.71
CA LYS A 23 1.26 12.14 0.53
C LYS A 23 1.83 11.54 -0.75
N SER A 24 3.12 11.80 -1.01
CA SER A 24 3.79 11.32 -2.23
C SER A 24 3.57 9.81 -2.40
N GLY A 25 3.01 9.41 -3.55
CA GLY A 25 2.62 8.02 -3.79
C GLY A 25 1.48 7.50 -2.90
N GLY A 26 0.62 8.40 -2.38
CA GLY A 26 -0.48 8.02 -1.50
C GLY A 26 -0.03 7.60 -0.09
N LEU A 27 1.24 7.85 0.27
CA LEU A 27 1.84 7.41 1.52
C LEU A 27 2.30 8.62 2.35
N SER A 28 1.89 8.69 3.62
CA SER A 28 2.51 9.55 4.63
C SER A 28 3.40 8.73 5.55
N LEU A 29 4.58 9.25 5.85
CA LEU A 29 5.54 8.70 6.82
C LEU A 29 5.89 9.75 7.88
N GLU A 30 5.13 10.85 7.96
CA GLU A 30 5.37 11.93 8.91
C GLU A 30 5.30 11.44 10.36
N HIS A 31 4.38 10.52 10.63
CA HIS A 31 4.17 9.89 11.93
C HIS A 31 4.69 8.43 11.99
N TYR A 32 5.64 8.10 11.11
CA TYR A 32 6.22 6.75 11.12
C TYR A 32 6.87 6.44 12.46
N ASP A 33 6.51 5.30 13.02
CA ASP A 33 7.09 4.78 14.25
C ASP A 33 7.46 3.30 14.07
N ALA A 34 8.76 3.03 13.98
CA ALA A 34 9.28 1.68 13.82
C ALA A 34 8.99 0.76 15.03
N ALA A 35 8.65 1.32 16.19
CA ALA A 35 8.22 0.53 17.34
C ALA A 35 6.79 -0.02 17.17
N LYS A 36 5.98 0.62 16.31
CA LYS A 36 4.64 0.16 15.94
C LYS A 36 4.73 -0.71 14.70
N ARG A 37 4.64 -2.02 14.90
CA ARG A 37 4.71 -2.97 13.78
C ARG A 37 3.58 -2.74 12.79
N ASN A 38 3.94 -2.55 11.51
CA ASN A 38 2.99 -2.43 10.40
C ASN A 38 3.54 -3.18 9.17
N PRO A 39 3.32 -4.51 9.10
CA PRO A 39 3.89 -5.34 8.04
C PRO A 39 3.52 -4.88 6.62
N PRO A 40 2.26 -4.50 6.29
CA PRO A 40 1.92 -4.01 4.97
C PRO A 40 2.67 -2.73 4.57
N LEU A 41 2.89 -1.82 5.52
CA LEU A 41 3.68 -0.62 5.28
C LEU A 41 5.16 -0.96 5.06
N ALA A 42 5.71 -1.82 5.92
CA ALA A 42 7.10 -2.26 5.81
C ALA A 42 7.38 -2.98 4.48
N ALA A 43 6.46 -3.83 3.99
CA ALA A 43 6.58 -4.50 2.70
C ALA A 43 6.60 -3.50 1.53
N MET A 44 5.75 -2.47 1.57
CA MET A 44 5.76 -1.40 0.56
C MET A 44 7.06 -0.59 0.58
N MET A 45 7.55 -0.24 1.77
CA MET A 45 8.84 0.44 1.93
C MET A 45 9.98 -0.43 1.39
N LEU A 46 10.01 -1.71 1.74
CA LEU A 46 11.03 -2.66 1.30
C LEU A 46 11.06 -2.79 -0.23
N SER A 47 9.90 -2.90 -0.87
CA SER A 47 9.79 -2.94 -2.33
C SER A 47 10.44 -1.71 -2.99
N LYS A 48 10.22 -0.52 -2.43
CA LYS A 48 10.80 0.72 -2.95
C LYS A 48 12.30 0.83 -2.71
N LEU A 49 12.75 0.40 -1.55
CA LEU A 49 14.17 0.41 -1.20
C LEU A 49 14.97 -0.58 -2.08
N ASN A 50 14.45 -1.79 -2.30
CA ASN A 50 15.10 -2.80 -3.15
C ASN A 50 15.22 -2.35 -4.61
N ASN A 51 14.23 -1.64 -5.13
CA ASN A 51 14.19 -1.18 -6.51
C ASN A 51 14.91 0.16 -6.73
N ASN A 52 15.63 0.67 -5.74
CA ASN A 52 16.32 1.96 -5.79
C ASN A 52 15.41 3.14 -6.21
N ALA A 53 14.09 2.96 -6.11
CA ALA A 53 13.10 3.92 -6.60
C ALA A 53 13.16 5.27 -5.88
N MET A 54 13.74 5.32 -4.67
CA MET A 54 13.89 6.52 -3.84
C MET A 54 15.30 7.12 -3.92
N GLY A 55 16.29 6.44 -4.49
CA GLY A 55 17.69 6.87 -4.47
C GLY A 55 18.00 8.07 -5.35
N ALA A 56 17.23 8.31 -6.41
CA ALA A 56 17.48 9.41 -7.34
C ALA A 56 16.90 10.75 -6.88
N ALA A 57 15.95 10.77 -5.96
CA ALA A 57 15.24 11.98 -5.53
C ALA A 57 15.71 12.52 -4.17
N GLY A 58 16.44 11.74 -3.39
CA GLY A 58 16.83 12.08 -2.01
C GLY A 58 18.19 12.78 -1.92
N LYS A 59 18.26 13.82 -1.14
CA LYS A 59 19.52 14.43 -0.70
C LYS A 59 20.27 13.47 0.24
N GLY A 60 21.15 12.67 -0.34
CA GLY A 60 22.04 11.78 0.41
C GLY A 60 21.36 10.44 0.78
N VAL A 61 22.00 9.37 0.42
CA VAL A 61 21.63 8.02 0.83
C VAL A 61 22.42 7.69 2.10
N PRO A 62 21.82 6.98 3.08
CA PRO A 62 22.61 6.45 4.19
C PRO A 62 23.81 5.68 3.68
N GLY A 63 24.92 5.70 4.44
CA GLY A 63 26.07 4.86 4.10
C GLY A 63 25.66 3.39 3.92
N LYS A 64 26.34 2.66 3.05
CA LYS A 64 25.96 1.28 2.66
C LYS A 64 25.64 0.36 3.85
N ALA A 65 26.40 0.44 4.94
CA ALA A 65 26.16 -0.37 6.13
C ALA A 65 24.83 -0.02 6.82
N ALA A 66 24.51 1.27 6.95
CA ALA A 66 23.26 1.73 7.53
C ALA A 66 22.06 1.39 6.62
N GLN A 67 22.24 1.49 5.31
CA GLN A 67 21.23 1.09 4.34
C GLN A 67 20.93 -0.41 4.44
N GLN A 68 21.97 -1.25 4.53
CA GLN A 68 21.78 -2.69 4.68
C GLN A 68 21.08 -3.03 5.99
N ALA A 69 21.52 -2.46 7.10
CA ALA A 69 20.90 -2.68 8.41
C ALA A 69 19.42 -2.23 8.43
N TRP A 70 19.11 -1.15 7.72
CA TRP A 70 17.72 -0.68 7.56
C TRP A 70 16.89 -1.64 6.72
N LEU A 71 17.41 -2.12 5.57
CA LEU A 71 16.75 -3.12 4.73
C LEU A 71 16.44 -4.39 5.51
N ASP A 72 17.40 -4.91 6.28
CA ASP A 72 17.21 -6.13 7.06
C ASP A 72 16.14 -5.93 8.13
N SER A 73 16.16 -4.80 8.82
CA SER A 73 15.17 -4.45 9.84
C SER A 73 13.76 -4.25 9.24
N THR A 74 13.69 -3.62 8.06
CA THR A 74 12.42 -3.43 7.35
C THR A 74 11.86 -4.78 6.86
N ARG A 75 12.73 -5.69 6.44
CA ARG A 75 12.36 -7.07 6.07
C ARG A 75 11.77 -7.85 7.24
N GLU A 76 12.35 -7.72 8.42
CA GLU A 76 11.80 -8.32 9.65
C GLU A 76 10.41 -7.75 9.98
N GLN A 77 10.22 -6.45 9.82
CA GLN A 77 8.93 -5.80 10.05
C GLN A 77 7.88 -6.18 9.00
N ALA A 78 8.28 -6.47 7.78
CA ALA A 78 7.40 -6.90 6.70
C ALA A 78 6.91 -8.36 6.85
N ALA A 79 7.51 -9.15 7.73
CA ALA A 79 7.07 -10.53 7.95
C ALA A 79 5.59 -10.59 8.29
N GLY A 80 4.82 -11.46 7.62
CA GLY A 80 3.37 -11.58 7.77
C GLY A 80 2.55 -10.49 7.05
N ALA A 81 3.15 -9.71 6.14
CA ALA A 81 2.42 -8.71 5.35
C ALA A 81 1.38 -9.32 4.41
N GLU A 82 1.51 -10.60 4.08
CA GLU A 82 0.54 -11.36 3.28
C GLU A 82 -0.71 -11.78 4.04
N GLU A 83 -0.71 -11.60 5.37
CA GLU A 83 -1.85 -11.78 6.24
C GLU A 83 -2.52 -10.43 6.52
N TRP A 84 -3.79 -10.44 6.94
CA TRP A 84 -4.46 -9.22 7.36
C TRP A 84 -3.83 -8.66 8.64
N PHE A 85 -3.28 -7.47 8.54
CA PHE A 85 -2.81 -6.70 9.68
C PHE A 85 -3.85 -5.65 10.06
N ILE A 86 -4.27 -5.66 11.32
CA ILE A 86 -5.33 -4.78 11.84
C ILE A 86 -4.70 -3.80 12.83
N ALA A 87 -4.86 -2.51 12.57
CA ALA A 87 -4.53 -1.44 13.50
C ALA A 87 -5.82 -0.81 14.05
N ARG A 88 -5.84 -0.60 15.36
CA ARG A 88 -6.94 0.04 16.09
C ARG A 88 -6.39 1.25 16.84
N GLU A 89 -6.49 2.38 16.20
CA GLU A 89 -6.15 3.69 16.74
C GLU A 89 -7.41 4.60 16.59
N ASP A 90 -7.23 5.89 16.36
CA ASP A 90 -8.32 6.82 16.02
C ASP A 90 -9.05 6.41 14.74
N VAL A 91 -8.31 5.74 13.86
CA VAL A 91 -8.84 5.10 12.65
C VAL A 91 -8.57 3.60 12.73
N ILE A 92 -9.62 2.81 12.59
CA ILE A 92 -9.50 1.37 12.47
C ILE A 92 -9.09 1.07 11.02
N SER A 93 -8.01 0.32 10.84
CA SER A 93 -7.59 -0.07 9.51
C SER A 93 -7.19 -1.54 9.43
N ALA A 94 -7.49 -2.16 8.31
CA ALA A 94 -6.99 -3.46 7.94
C ALA A 94 -6.19 -3.36 6.64
N GLY A 95 -4.98 -3.92 6.63
CA GLY A 95 -4.09 -3.90 5.47
C GLY A 95 -3.54 -5.28 5.16
N ILE A 96 -3.32 -5.54 3.88
CA ILE A 96 -2.72 -6.77 3.38
C ILE A 96 -1.89 -6.48 2.14
N VAL A 97 -0.83 -7.22 1.93
CA VAL A 97 0.03 -7.13 0.74
C VAL A 97 0.01 -8.44 -0.03
N ARG A 98 0.08 -8.34 -1.34
CA ARG A 98 0.30 -9.47 -2.24
C ARG A 98 1.47 -9.17 -3.15
N ASP A 99 2.46 -10.04 -3.11
CA ASP A 99 3.60 -10.03 -4.01
C ASP A 99 3.29 -10.88 -5.24
N VAL A 100 3.54 -10.32 -6.40
CA VAL A 100 3.44 -11.04 -7.67
C VAL A 100 4.85 -11.24 -8.20
N PRO A 101 5.34 -12.48 -8.27
CA PRO A 101 6.69 -12.76 -8.74
C PRO A 101 6.85 -12.38 -10.22
N PRO A 102 8.07 -12.04 -10.65
CA PRO A 102 8.34 -11.73 -12.05
C PRO A 102 8.06 -12.94 -12.95
N ARG A 103 7.46 -12.68 -14.10
CA ARG A 103 7.11 -13.74 -15.08
C ARG A 103 8.31 -14.31 -15.83
N ALA A 104 9.31 -13.46 -16.11
CA ALA A 104 10.48 -13.89 -16.85
C ALA A 104 11.54 -14.47 -15.91
N PRO A 105 12.07 -15.66 -16.18
CA PRO A 105 13.23 -16.18 -15.45
C PRO A 105 14.38 -15.17 -15.49
N GLY A 106 14.88 -14.79 -14.30
CA GLY A 106 15.96 -13.82 -14.15
C GLY A 106 15.54 -12.35 -14.13
N SER A 107 14.24 -12.03 -14.28
CA SER A 107 13.72 -10.70 -13.99
C SER A 107 13.67 -10.46 -12.47
N THR A 108 14.00 -9.23 -12.05
CA THR A 108 13.89 -8.78 -10.67
C THR A 108 12.65 -7.90 -10.45
N ASP A 109 11.78 -7.80 -11.45
CA ASP A 109 10.61 -6.93 -11.44
C ASP A 109 9.45 -7.57 -10.69
N PHE A 110 9.43 -7.42 -9.38
CA PHE A 110 8.31 -7.81 -8.54
C PHE A 110 7.21 -6.75 -8.58
N SER A 111 5.98 -7.19 -8.75
CA SER A 111 4.81 -6.34 -8.54
C SER A 111 4.28 -6.57 -7.12
N VAL A 112 4.06 -5.49 -6.39
CA VAL A 112 3.51 -5.51 -5.02
C VAL A 112 2.19 -4.77 -5.03
N TYR A 113 1.15 -5.43 -4.55
CA TYR A 113 -0.17 -4.83 -4.35
C TYR A 113 -0.47 -4.74 -2.86
N ARG A 114 -0.88 -3.57 -2.41
CA ARG A 114 -1.32 -3.33 -1.04
C ARG A 114 -2.77 -2.87 -1.04
N LEU A 115 -3.62 -3.56 -0.31
CA LEU A 115 -4.98 -3.14 -0.04
C LEU A 115 -5.09 -2.65 1.40
N VAL A 116 -5.71 -1.51 1.59
CA VAL A 116 -6.04 -0.95 2.91
C VAL A 116 -7.51 -0.60 2.95
N VAL A 117 -8.18 -1.05 3.99
CA VAL A 117 -9.53 -0.64 4.36
C VAL A 117 -9.41 0.18 5.63
N ALA A 118 -9.90 1.39 5.64
CA ALA A 118 -9.85 2.28 6.79
C ALA A 118 -11.25 2.77 7.16
N CYS A 119 -11.52 2.92 8.45
CA CYS A 119 -12.77 3.43 9.01
C CYS A 119 -12.47 4.31 10.20
N ASN A 120 -12.94 5.54 10.18
CA ASN A 120 -12.97 6.40 11.35
C ASN A 120 -14.34 6.24 12.03
N PRO A 121 -14.41 5.55 13.18
CA PRO A 121 -15.68 5.23 13.83
C PRO A 121 -16.40 6.48 14.38
N THR A 122 -15.66 7.55 14.64
CA THR A 122 -16.21 8.80 15.17
C THR A 122 -16.92 9.60 14.09
N SER A 123 -16.32 9.72 12.91
CA SER A 123 -16.92 10.45 11.78
C SER A 123 -17.78 9.58 10.87
N GLY A 124 -17.71 8.25 11.01
CA GLY A 124 -18.31 7.30 10.07
C GLY A 124 -17.68 7.32 8.68
N SER A 125 -16.51 7.97 8.53
CA SER A 125 -15.83 8.03 7.24
C SER A 125 -14.97 6.81 7.02
N GLY A 126 -15.05 6.21 5.83
CA GLY A 126 -14.23 5.07 5.44
C GLY A 126 -13.72 5.20 4.01
N GLU A 127 -12.62 4.51 3.77
CA GLU A 127 -11.98 4.44 2.45
C GLU A 127 -11.36 3.07 2.23
N VAL A 128 -11.49 2.57 1.01
CA VAL A 128 -10.77 1.38 0.54
C VAL A 128 -9.78 1.82 -0.52
N GLN A 129 -8.51 1.67 -0.22
CA GLN A 129 -7.40 2.07 -1.08
C GLN A 129 -6.60 0.87 -1.54
N LEU A 130 -6.43 0.76 -2.86
CA LEU A 130 -5.48 -0.13 -3.50
C LEU A 130 -4.25 0.67 -3.91
N SER A 131 -3.07 0.18 -3.57
CA SER A 131 -1.79 0.72 -4.03
C SER A 131 -0.95 -0.38 -4.66
N TRP A 132 -0.13 -0.05 -5.62
CA TRP A 132 0.74 -1.03 -6.31
C TRP A 132 2.09 -0.44 -6.72
N SER A 133 3.05 -1.32 -6.95
CA SER A 133 4.39 -1.02 -7.43
C SER A 133 4.88 -2.15 -8.36
N PRO A 134 5.53 -1.86 -9.49
CA PRO A 134 5.76 -0.53 -10.07
C PRO A 134 4.49 0.12 -10.60
N GLN A 135 4.56 1.42 -10.89
CA GLN A 135 3.42 2.11 -11.49
C GLN A 135 3.22 1.61 -12.92
N PRO A 136 2.02 1.14 -13.31
CA PRO A 136 1.74 0.76 -14.66
C PRO A 136 1.78 1.98 -15.59
N GLN A 137 2.00 1.73 -16.87
CA GLN A 137 1.96 2.78 -17.88
C GLN A 137 0.56 3.38 -17.99
N THR A 138 0.48 4.67 -18.25
CA THR A 138 -0.76 5.40 -18.52
C THR A 138 -1.60 4.71 -19.61
N GLY A 139 -2.89 4.66 -19.43
CA GLY A 139 -3.83 4.07 -20.39
C GLY A 139 -4.14 2.58 -20.16
N ARG A 140 -3.51 1.94 -19.16
CA ARG A 140 -3.88 0.57 -18.77
C ARG A 140 -5.22 0.55 -18.05
N THR A 141 -5.92 -0.56 -18.15
CA THR A 141 -7.18 -0.78 -17.45
C THR A 141 -6.98 -1.84 -16.36
N LEU A 142 -7.31 -1.47 -15.14
CA LEU A 142 -7.39 -2.37 -14.01
C LEU A 142 -8.83 -2.86 -13.86
N THR A 143 -9.03 -4.16 -13.72
CA THR A 143 -10.36 -4.73 -13.47
C THR A 143 -10.47 -5.18 -12.03
N VAL A 144 -11.47 -4.68 -11.32
CA VAL A 144 -11.75 -5.00 -9.92
C VAL A 144 -13.03 -5.82 -9.83
N GLY A 145 -12.93 -7.02 -9.28
CA GLY A 145 -14.06 -7.88 -8.95
C GLY A 145 -14.30 -7.92 -7.43
N LEU A 146 -15.55 -7.85 -7.02
CA LEU A 146 -15.98 -7.97 -5.62
C LEU A 146 -16.88 -9.19 -5.50
N ASP A 147 -16.43 -10.23 -4.81
CA ASP A 147 -17.14 -11.50 -4.69
C ASP A 147 -17.59 -12.05 -6.07
N GLU A 148 -18.91 -12.22 -6.24
CA GLU A 148 -19.54 -12.68 -7.49
C GLU A 148 -20.12 -11.53 -8.33
N GLN A 149 -19.86 -10.27 -7.95
CA GLN A 149 -20.37 -9.13 -8.71
C GLN A 149 -19.64 -8.99 -10.04
N PRO A 150 -20.30 -8.45 -11.07
CA PRO A 150 -19.63 -8.14 -12.32
C PRO A 150 -18.40 -7.26 -12.09
N PRO A 151 -17.25 -7.62 -12.65
CA PRO A 151 -16.04 -6.85 -12.46
C PRO A 151 -16.16 -5.45 -13.07
N LYS A 152 -15.61 -4.46 -12.38
CA LYS A 152 -15.59 -3.06 -12.80
C LYS A 152 -14.21 -2.70 -13.33
N GLY A 153 -14.15 -2.10 -14.52
CA GLY A 153 -12.94 -1.58 -15.11
C GLY A 153 -12.62 -0.16 -14.63
N TYR A 154 -11.34 0.10 -14.39
CA TYR A 154 -10.78 1.42 -14.08
C TYR A 154 -9.65 1.70 -15.06
N THR A 155 -9.80 2.73 -15.89
CA THR A 155 -8.72 3.17 -16.79
C THR A 155 -7.77 4.06 -16.01
N LEU A 156 -6.49 3.71 -15.99
CA LEU A 156 -5.46 4.44 -15.28
C LEU A 156 -4.98 5.61 -16.17
N ASP A 157 -5.24 6.83 -15.76
CA ASP A 157 -4.88 8.04 -16.52
C ASP A 157 -3.55 8.65 -16.08
N GLY A 158 -2.83 7.99 -15.19
CA GLY A 158 -1.58 8.46 -14.60
C GLY A 158 -1.77 9.45 -13.47
N LYS A 159 -3.02 9.76 -13.11
CA LYS A 159 -3.36 10.65 -11.99
C LYS A 159 -3.71 9.90 -10.73
N GLU A 160 -3.89 8.60 -10.81
CA GLU A 160 -4.22 7.72 -9.67
C GLU A 160 -3.10 7.68 -8.62
N SER A 161 -1.90 8.14 -8.95
CA SER A 161 -0.82 8.33 -7.99
C SER A 161 -0.98 9.58 -7.14
N MET A 162 -2.05 10.35 -7.35
CA MET A 162 -2.22 11.68 -6.79
C MET A 162 -3.42 11.76 -5.85
N GLY A 163 -3.21 11.43 -4.59
CA GLY A 163 -3.89 12.19 -3.57
C GLY A 163 -3.38 13.64 -3.65
N ASN A 164 -4.13 14.53 -4.29
CA ASN A 164 -4.00 15.99 -4.29
C ASN A 164 -2.58 16.60 -4.24
N GLY A 165 -1.67 16.18 -5.07
CA GLY A 165 -0.35 16.81 -5.11
C GLY A 165 0.54 16.20 -6.18
N SER A 166 0.80 16.96 -7.22
CA SER A 166 1.69 16.60 -8.31
C SER A 166 3.05 16.11 -7.85
N SER A 167 3.34 14.83 -8.08
CA SER A 167 4.73 14.39 -8.08
C SER A 167 4.92 13.27 -9.10
N LEU A 168 5.56 13.60 -10.19
CA LEU A 168 6.07 12.70 -11.23
C LEU A 168 7.15 11.70 -10.76
N LEU A 169 7.37 11.58 -9.43
CA LEU A 169 8.48 10.84 -8.83
C LEU A 169 8.08 9.59 -8.07
N SER A 170 6.79 9.32 -7.88
CA SER A 170 6.39 8.16 -7.10
C SER A 170 6.01 6.99 -8.02
N GLY A 171 6.91 6.07 -8.25
CA GLY A 171 6.59 4.80 -8.93
C GLY A 171 5.60 3.91 -8.17
N LEU A 172 4.64 4.50 -7.44
CA LEU A 172 3.48 3.86 -6.81
C LEU A 172 2.22 4.34 -7.51
N GLY A 173 1.41 3.39 -7.99
CA GLY A 173 0.03 3.64 -8.33
C GLY A 173 -0.86 3.53 -7.09
N SER A 174 -1.92 4.31 -7.03
CA SER A 174 -2.98 4.13 -6.04
C SER A 174 -4.36 4.45 -6.61
N LEU A 175 -5.36 3.74 -6.16
CA LEU A 175 -6.75 3.89 -6.56
C LEU A 175 -7.65 3.75 -5.34
N VAL A 176 -8.57 4.69 -5.17
CA VAL A 176 -9.64 4.59 -4.18
C VAL A 176 -10.77 3.79 -4.79
N LEU A 177 -11.01 2.60 -4.25
CA LEU A 177 -12.05 1.68 -4.71
C LEU A 177 -13.43 2.01 -4.14
N GLY A 178 -13.47 2.55 -2.92
CA GLY A 178 -14.70 2.88 -2.24
C GLY A 178 -14.50 3.89 -1.12
N LYS A 179 -15.52 4.69 -0.85
CA LYS A 179 -15.61 5.66 0.25
C LYS A 179 -16.95 5.56 0.94
N SER A 180 -17.04 6.08 2.16
CA SER A 180 -18.33 6.27 2.85
C SER A 180 -19.30 7.05 1.98
N GLY A 181 -20.56 6.63 1.98
CA GLY A 181 -21.61 7.24 1.17
C GLY A 181 -21.56 6.89 -0.33
N SER A 182 -20.58 6.09 -0.78
CA SER A 182 -20.60 5.46 -2.09
C SER A 182 -21.42 4.16 -2.05
N SER A 183 -21.71 3.60 -3.21
CA SER A 183 -22.35 2.26 -3.31
C SER A 183 -21.38 1.11 -3.04
N PHE A 184 -20.19 1.40 -2.52
CA PHE A 184 -19.21 0.37 -2.22
C PHE A 184 -19.65 -0.40 -0.96
N ILE A 185 -19.60 -1.72 -1.04
CA ILE A 185 -19.87 -2.63 0.06
C ILE A 185 -18.63 -3.50 0.23
N LEU A 186 -18.18 -3.69 1.47
CA LEU A 186 -17.07 -4.57 1.75
C LEU A 186 -17.38 -6.00 1.28
N PRO A 187 -16.52 -6.62 0.47
CA PRO A 187 -16.75 -7.96 -0.02
C PRO A 187 -16.77 -8.98 1.12
N LYS A 188 -17.59 -10.02 0.97
CA LYS A 188 -17.69 -11.09 1.97
C LYS A 188 -16.58 -12.12 1.83
N ARG A 189 -16.19 -12.43 0.59
CA ARG A 189 -15.20 -13.48 0.28
C ARG A 189 -13.88 -12.90 -0.18
N SER A 190 -13.89 -12.13 -1.26
CA SER A 190 -12.66 -11.66 -1.87
C SER A 190 -12.86 -10.39 -2.68
N LEU A 191 -11.77 -9.65 -2.78
CA LEU A 191 -11.58 -8.60 -3.78
C LEU A 191 -10.48 -9.11 -4.73
N THR A 192 -10.80 -9.13 -6.02
CA THR A 192 -9.92 -9.64 -7.06
C THR A 192 -9.50 -8.50 -7.96
N ILE A 193 -8.20 -8.37 -8.20
CA ILE A 193 -7.64 -7.41 -9.14
C ILE A 193 -7.09 -8.20 -10.31
N ARG A 194 -7.48 -7.81 -11.53
CA ARG A 194 -6.90 -8.31 -12.76
C ARG A 194 -6.31 -7.15 -13.54
N GLU A 195 -5.03 -7.21 -13.78
CA GLU A 195 -4.38 -6.35 -14.73
C GLU A 195 -4.55 -6.92 -16.13
N LEU A 196 -5.25 -6.19 -17.00
CA LEU A 196 -5.60 -6.69 -18.33
C LEU A 196 -4.38 -6.91 -19.22
N PHE A 197 -3.26 -6.26 -18.94
CA PHE A 197 -2.09 -6.31 -19.82
C PHE A 197 -1.35 -7.64 -19.75
N ASP A 198 -1.29 -8.22 -18.58
CA ASP A 198 -0.54 -9.46 -18.33
C ASP A 198 -1.43 -10.63 -17.92
N GLY A 199 -2.71 -10.39 -17.71
CA GLY A 199 -3.66 -11.41 -17.28
C GLY A 199 -3.44 -11.93 -15.86
N GLU A 200 -2.61 -11.25 -15.07
CA GLU A 200 -2.41 -11.58 -13.67
C GLU A 200 -3.65 -11.30 -12.84
N THR A 201 -3.91 -12.19 -11.91
CA THR A 201 -5.02 -12.05 -10.99
C THR A 201 -4.46 -12.03 -9.57
N VAL A 202 -4.72 -10.95 -8.86
CA VAL A 202 -4.35 -10.78 -7.45
C VAL A 202 -5.62 -10.88 -6.63
N VAL A 203 -5.62 -11.74 -5.61
CA VAL A 203 -6.78 -11.98 -4.75
C VAL A 203 -6.47 -11.52 -3.35
N PHE A 204 -7.34 -10.67 -2.81
CA PHE A 204 -7.34 -10.27 -1.40
C PHE A 204 -8.47 -11.01 -0.70
N PRO A 205 -8.14 -11.98 0.19
CA PRO A 205 -9.12 -12.88 0.80
C PRO A 205 -9.85 -12.20 1.97
N PHE A 206 -10.91 -11.52 1.71
CA PHE A 206 -11.73 -10.90 2.76
C PHE A 206 -12.36 -11.92 3.72
N ALA A 207 -12.56 -13.16 3.28
CA ALA A 207 -13.03 -14.25 4.15
C ALA A 207 -12.09 -14.52 5.34
N GLU A 208 -10.79 -14.23 5.18
CA GLU A 208 -9.76 -14.41 6.21
C GLU A 208 -9.65 -13.20 7.15
N LEU A 209 -10.30 -12.07 6.83
CA LEU A 209 -10.33 -10.92 7.71
C LEU A 209 -11.13 -11.26 8.97
N ASP A 210 -10.53 -11.01 10.13
CA ASP A 210 -11.16 -11.21 11.44
C ASP A 210 -12.58 -10.62 11.50
N GLN A 211 -13.52 -11.36 12.06
CA GLN A 211 -14.94 -11.01 12.04
C GLN A 211 -15.23 -9.71 12.81
N ASN A 212 -14.51 -9.45 13.93
CA ASN A 212 -14.67 -8.22 14.69
C ASN A 212 -14.16 -7.04 13.87
N ALA A 213 -12.97 -7.16 13.28
CA ALA A 213 -12.41 -6.13 12.40
C ALA A 213 -13.33 -5.86 11.20
N ARG A 214 -13.91 -6.90 10.59
CA ARG A 214 -14.88 -6.76 9.52
C ARG A 214 -16.12 -5.98 9.97
N SER A 215 -16.64 -6.29 11.15
CA SER A 215 -17.81 -5.59 11.72
C SER A 215 -17.50 -4.12 12.03
N GLU A 216 -16.32 -3.87 12.59
CA GLU A 216 -15.84 -2.51 12.89
C GLU A 216 -15.67 -1.67 11.62
N LEU A 217 -14.99 -2.20 10.63
CA LEU A 217 -14.77 -1.54 9.34
C LEU A 217 -16.08 -1.34 8.58
N GLY A 218 -16.98 -2.32 8.62
CA GLY A 218 -18.29 -2.26 7.93
C GLY A 218 -19.21 -1.15 8.39
N ARG A 219 -18.93 -0.51 9.53
CA ARG A 219 -19.72 0.66 10.01
C ARG A 219 -19.55 1.90 9.14
N CYS A 220 -18.48 1.94 8.33
CA CYS A 220 -18.17 3.07 7.47
C CYS A 220 -18.61 2.90 6.01
N PHE A 221 -19.19 1.75 5.63
CA PHE A 221 -19.55 1.43 4.24
C PHE A 221 -20.99 0.98 4.08
#